data_3897dc903ab85bf127ee51c909317e4e
#
_entry.id   3897dc903ab85bf127ee51c909317e4e
#
_cell.length_a   1.000
_cell.length_b   1.000
_cell.length_c   1.000
_cell.angle_alpha   90.00
_cell.angle_beta   90.00
_cell.angle_gamma   90.00
#
_symmetry.space_group_name_H-M   'P 1'
#
loop_
_entity.id
_entity.type
_entity.pdbx_description
1 polymer ?
#
loop_
_entity_poly.entity_id
_entity_poly.type
_entity_poly.pdbx_seq_one_letter_code
_entity_poly.pdbx_strand_id
1 'polypeptide(L)'
;EDAYIAVRKWYDERKGVKDAPAGEITDADRKAFQDFYFDTYMRKVTEVLRKYDPNHLYLGCRFNQHHQEMASPEIFAVAGKYMDVISINHYRLWEPNAAWMADWEKWSGKPFIITEFYTKGEDSGLPNNTGAGWNVRTQADRGWFYQNFVTELLRSGNCVGWHWFTYMDNDPQNLRTDPSNRDSNKGVVAWNFEPYTVLLDEMKQLNDCTYRLIRHLDAEKAKANRKTTE
;
A
#
# COMPACT_ATOMS: atom_id res chain seq x y z
N GLU A 1 -8.87 4.77 -30.37
CA GLU A 1 -10.09 4.35 -31.10
C GLU A 1 -10.72 3.13 -30.43
N ASP A 2 -9.99 2.04 -30.24
CA ASP A 2 -10.49 0.78 -29.65
C ASP A 2 -11.04 0.95 -28.21
N ALA A 3 -10.38 1.77 -27.39
CA ALA A 3 -10.85 2.05 -26.03
C ALA A 3 -12.21 2.77 -26.02
N TYR A 4 -12.40 3.73 -26.93
CA TYR A 4 -13.68 4.44 -27.06
C TYR A 4 -14.82 3.48 -27.46
N ILE A 5 -14.54 2.61 -28.42
CA ILE A 5 -15.52 1.60 -28.90
C ILE A 5 -15.89 0.66 -27.75
N ALA A 6 -14.92 0.21 -26.97
CA ALA A 6 -15.17 -0.68 -25.83
C ALA A 6 -16.01 -0.02 -24.72
N VAL A 7 -15.69 1.26 -24.38
CA VAL A 7 -16.46 2.04 -23.40
C VAL A 7 -17.90 2.26 -23.89
N ARG A 8 -18.05 2.61 -25.16
CA ARG A 8 -19.36 2.84 -25.76
C ARG A 8 -20.22 1.59 -25.72
N LYS A 9 -19.66 0.46 -26.15
CA LYS A 9 -20.33 -0.84 -26.11
C LYS A 9 -20.77 -1.21 -24.70
N TRP A 10 -19.87 -1.08 -23.72
CA TRP A 10 -20.16 -1.36 -22.31
C TRP A 10 -21.32 -0.49 -21.79
N TYR A 11 -21.33 0.81 -22.14
CA TYR A 11 -22.36 1.74 -21.70
C TYR A 11 -23.73 1.43 -22.33
N ASP A 12 -23.75 1.13 -23.62
CA ASP A 12 -24.96 0.72 -24.34
C ASP A 12 -25.57 -0.57 -23.76
N GLU A 13 -24.73 -1.57 -23.49
CA GLU A 13 -25.14 -2.83 -22.83
C GLU A 13 -25.72 -2.56 -21.44
N ARG A 14 -25.07 -1.69 -20.66
CA ARG A 14 -25.55 -1.31 -19.32
C ARG A 14 -26.89 -0.60 -19.33
N LYS A 15 -27.13 0.26 -20.33
CA LYS A 15 -28.42 0.96 -20.49
C LYS A 15 -29.48 0.12 -21.20
N GLY A 16 -29.11 -0.98 -21.81
CA GLY A 16 -30.01 -1.83 -22.58
C GLY A 16 -30.47 -1.22 -23.88
N VAL A 17 -29.78 -0.19 -24.39
CA VAL A 17 -30.11 0.50 -25.65
C VAL A 17 -28.84 0.79 -26.44
N LYS A 18 -28.95 0.76 -27.78
CA LYS A 18 -27.86 1.15 -28.66
C LYS A 18 -27.78 2.68 -28.75
N ASP A 19 -26.57 3.21 -28.79
CA ASP A 19 -26.29 4.65 -28.89
C ASP A 19 -26.92 5.48 -27.74
N ALA A 20 -26.85 4.94 -26.51
CA ALA A 20 -27.35 5.59 -25.31
C ALA A 20 -26.80 7.04 -25.16
N PRO A 21 -27.66 8.03 -24.80
CA PRO A 21 -27.24 9.43 -24.74
C PRO A 21 -26.13 9.67 -23.70
N ALA A 22 -25.02 10.28 -24.09
CA ALA A 22 -23.90 10.58 -23.20
C ALA A 22 -24.27 11.56 -22.05
N GLY A 23 -25.29 12.41 -22.26
CA GLY A 23 -25.79 13.32 -21.21
C GLY A 23 -26.51 12.64 -20.07
N GLU A 24 -26.81 11.33 -20.18
CA GLU A 24 -27.43 10.52 -19.13
C GLU A 24 -26.43 9.71 -18.29
N ILE A 25 -25.12 9.92 -18.47
CA ILE A 25 -24.09 9.24 -17.68
C ILE A 25 -24.13 9.76 -16.25
N THR A 26 -24.51 8.87 -15.33
CA THR A 26 -24.56 9.14 -13.89
C THR A 26 -23.23 8.80 -13.20
N ASP A 27 -23.07 9.23 -11.95
CA ASP A 27 -21.90 8.83 -11.14
C ASP A 27 -21.90 7.31 -10.85
N ALA A 28 -23.08 6.70 -10.74
CA ALA A 28 -23.22 5.24 -10.64
C ALA A 28 -22.73 4.52 -11.91
N ASP A 29 -22.92 5.12 -13.09
CA ASP A 29 -22.37 4.58 -14.33
C ASP A 29 -20.85 4.71 -14.37
N ARG A 30 -20.30 5.85 -13.92
CA ARG A 30 -18.85 6.07 -13.85
C ARG A 30 -18.18 5.06 -12.90
N LYS A 31 -18.78 4.88 -11.71
CA LYS A 31 -18.27 3.90 -10.74
C LYS A 31 -18.34 2.48 -11.30
N ALA A 32 -19.46 2.07 -11.87
CA ALA A 32 -19.59 0.74 -12.45
C ALA A 32 -18.65 0.50 -13.63
N PHE A 33 -18.32 1.55 -14.41
CA PHE A 33 -17.32 1.45 -15.47
C PHE A 33 -15.91 1.30 -14.88
N GLN A 34 -15.59 2.00 -13.82
CA GLN A 34 -14.31 1.87 -13.12
C GLN A 34 -14.11 0.42 -12.62
N ASP A 35 -15.13 -0.18 -12.01
CA ASP A 35 -15.10 -1.56 -11.54
C ASP A 35 -14.91 -2.56 -12.71
N PHE A 36 -15.66 -2.38 -13.79
CA PHE A 36 -15.53 -3.17 -15.01
C PHE A 36 -14.14 -3.04 -15.67
N TYR A 37 -13.64 -1.82 -15.74
CA TYR A 37 -12.32 -1.55 -16.31
C TYR A 37 -11.23 -2.22 -15.49
N PHE A 38 -11.29 -2.09 -14.16
CA PHE A 38 -10.32 -2.69 -13.25
C PHE A 38 -10.38 -4.23 -13.30
N ASP A 39 -11.57 -4.83 -13.28
CA ASP A 39 -11.73 -6.30 -13.43
C ASP A 39 -11.16 -6.78 -14.78
N THR A 40 -11.45 -6.07 -15.87
CA THR A 40 -10.94 -6.42 -17.21
C THR A 40 -9.41 -6.34 -17.28
N TYR A 41 -8.82 -5.28 -16.69
CA TYR A 41 -7.38 -5.11 -16.61
C TYR A 41 -6.74 -6.25 -15.80
N MET A 42 -7.21 -6.47 -14.59
CA MET A 42 -6.65 -7.49 -13.69
C MET A 42 -6.76 -8.90 -14.28
N ARG A 43 -7.91 -9.22 -14.88
CA ARG A 43 -8.11 -10.51 -15.55
C ARG A 43 -7.10 -10.73 -16.67
N LYS A 44 -6.98 -9.77 -17.59
CA LYS A 44 -6.06 -9.89 -18.74
C LYS A 44 -4.60 -10.00 -18.30
N VAL A 45 -4.18 -9.18 -17.34
CA VAL A 45 -2.81 -9.23 -16.81
C VAL A 45 -2.53 -10.57 -16.14
N THR A 46 -3.46 -11.05 -15.31
CA THR A 46 -3.31 -12.31 -14.58
C THR A 46 -3.31 -13.51 -15.51
N GLU A 47 -4.18 -13.55 -16.52
CA GLU A 47 -4.18 -14.61 -17.54
C GLU A 47 -2.82 -14.75 -18.23
N VAL A 48 -2.21 -13.63 -18.63
CA VAL A 48 -0.90 -13.62 -19.27
C VAL A 48 0.20 -13.99 -18.27
N LEU A 49 0.18 -13.40 -17.08
CA LEU A 49 1.19 -13.63 -16.05
C LEU A 49 1.22 -15.11 -15.65
N ARG A 50 0.08 -15.71 -15.33
CA ARG A 50 -0.01 -17.11 -14.92
C ARG A 50 0.40 -18.11 -16.02
N LYS A 51 0.29 -17.71 -17.27
CA LYS A 51 0.79 -18.53 -18.40
C LYS A 51 2.31 -18.66 -18.39
N TYR A 52 3.03 -17.61 -18.00
CA TYR A 52 4.50 -17.58 -18.05
C TYR A 52 5.15 -17.74 -16.67
N ASP A 53 4.44 -17.38 -15.62
CA ASP A 53 4.90 -17.47 -14.24
C ASP A 53 3.78 -17.96 -13.30
N PRO A 54 3.52 -19.27 -13.28
CA PRO A 54 2.46 -19.84 -12.44
C PRO A 54 2.86 -20.00 -10.97
N ASN A 55 4.16 -19.87 -10.63
CA ASN A 55 4.69 -20.31 -9.33
C ASN A 55 4.95 -19.16 -8.34
N HIS A 56 5.10 -17.92 -8.81
CA HIS A 56 5.31 -16.77 -7.92
C HIS A 56 3.99 -16.14 -7.48
N LEU A 57 4.01 -15.54 -6.29
CA LEU A 57 2.89 -14.76 -5.80
C LEU A 57 2.70 -13.49 -6.64
N TYR A 58 1.47 -13.22 -7.01
CA TYR A 58 1.11 -12.01 -7.72
C TYR A 58 0.62 -10.95 -6.74
N LEU A 59 1.42 -9.89 -6.57
CA LEU A 59 1.11 -8.76 -5.68
C LEU A 59 0.27 -7.66 -6.35
N GLY A 60 0.02 -7.78 -7.65
CA GLY A 60 -0.83 -6.87 -8.42
C GLY A 60 -0.31 -5.45 -8.52
N CYS A 61 -1.26 -4.51 -8.57
CA CYS A 61 -0.97 -3.08 -8.46
C CYS A 61 -0.87 -2.67 -6.99
N ARG A 62 -0.11 -1.58 -6.72
CA ARG A 62 -0.02 -0.99 -5.38
C ARG A 62 -1.11 0.06 -5.21
N PHE A 63 -1.96 -0.13 -4.18
CA PHE A 63 -2.96 0.85 -3.82
C PHE A 63 -2.34 1.94 -2.94
N ASN A 64 -2.82 3.16 -3.10
CA ASN A 64 -2.45 4.26 -2.23
C ASN A 64 -3.62 4.59 -1.32
N GLN A 65 -3.45 4.46 0.00
CA GLN A 65 -4.54 4.67 0.96
C GLN A 65 -5.15 6.10 0.95
N HIS A 66 -4.46 7.08 0.33
CA HIS A 66 -5.00 8.44 0.21
C HIS A 66 -6.04 8.61 -0.89
N HIS A 67 -6.10 7.68 -1.83
CA HIS A 67 -7.10 7.69 -2.89
C HIS A 67 -8.33 6.89 -2.42
N GLN A 68 -9.17 7.51 -1.62
CA GLN A 68 -10.40 6.90 -1.09
C GLN A 68 -11.29 6.30 -2.19
N GLU A 69 -11.28 6.91 -3.38
CA GLU A 69 -11.99 6.41 -4.56
C GLU A 69 -11.45 5.07 -5.08
N MET A 70 -10.14 4.80 -4.83
CA MET A 70 -9.49 3.54 -5.20
C MET A 70 -9.62 2.46 -4.12
N ALA A 71 -9.99 2.83 -2.89
CA ALA A 71 -10.13 1.92 -1.75
C ALA A 71 -11.61 1.60 -1.50
N SER A 72 -12.33 1.14 -2.53
CA SER A 72 -13.71 0.72 -2.40
C SER A 72 -13.83 -0.79 -2.18
N PRO A 73 -14.92 -1.27 -1.52
CA PRO A 73 -15.19 -2.70 -1.38
C PRO A 73 -15.15 -3.44 -2.72
N GLU A 74 -15.67 -2.84 -3.78
CA GLU A 74 -15.76 -3.44 -5.11
C GLU A 74 -14.37 -3.60 -5.74
N ILE A 75 -13.52 -2.58 -5.65
CA ILE A 75 -12.13 -2.62 -6.16
C ILE A 75 -11.33 -3.69 -5.40
N PHE A 76 -11.44 -3.74 -4.07
CA PHE A 76 -10.75 -4.76 -3.27
C PHE A 76 -11.31 -6.17 -3.51
N ALA A 77 -12.62 -6.32 -3.75
CA ALA A 77 -13.21 -7.60 -4.13
C ALA A 77 -12.67 -8.08 -5.49
N VAL A 78 -12.51 -7.19 -6.47
CA VAL A 78 -11.87 -7.50 -7.75
C VAL A 78 -10.39 -7.87 -7.52
N ALA A 79 -9.65 -7.07 -6.75
CA ALA A 79 -8.26 -7.38 -6.43
C ALA A 79 -8.11 -8.78 -5.79
N GLY A 80 -8.99 -9.13 -4.86
CA GLY A 80 -9.01 -10.43 -4.20
C GLY A 80 -9.24 -11.63 -5.11
N LYS A 81 -9.88 -11.45 -6.29
CA LYS A 81 -10.03 -12.51 -7.30
C LYS A 81 -8.70 -12.86 -7.98
N TYR A 82 -7.83 -11.87 -8.16
CA TYR A 82 -6.68 -11.99 -9.06
C TYR A 82 -5.33 -11.93 -8.34
N MET A 83 -5.23 -11.17 -7.25
CA MET A 83 -4.02 -11.01 -6.47
C MET A 83 -3.91 -12.07 -5.37
N ASP A 84 -2.68 -12.48 -5.06
CA ASP A 84 -2.41 -13.37 -3.92
C ASP A 84 -2.25 -12.60 -2.61
N VAL A 85 -1.71 -11.38 -2.68
CA VAL A 85 -1.51 -10.44 -1.57
C VAL A 85 -1.85 -9.03 -2.03
N ILE A 86 -2.57 -8.27 -1.22
CA ILE A 86 -2.91 -6.87 -1.51
C ILE A 86 -1.74 -5.97 -1.16
N SER A 87 -1.28 -5.15 -2.09
CA SER A 87 -0.14 -4.22 -1.92
C SER A 87 -0.60 -2.80 -1.65
N ILE A 88 -0.15 -2.21 -0.53
CA ILE A 88 -0.58 -0.87 -0.08
C ILE A 88 0.63 0.04 0.15
N ASN A 89 0.64 1.22 -0.47
CA ASN A 89 1.50 2.34 -0.09
C ASN A 89 0.81 3.13 1.03
N HIS A 90 1.44 3.22 2.20
CA HIS A 90 0.82 3.80 3.39
C HIS A 90 1.60 5.00 3.91
N TYR A 91 1.03 6.20 3.76
CA TYR A 91 1.68 7.46 4.12
C TYR A 91 0.80 8.34 5.02
N ARG A 92 1.41 9.38 5.62
CA ARG A 92 0.75 10.45 6.36
C ARG A 92 -0.03 10.01 7.61
N LEU A 93 0.29 8.85 8.16
CA LEU A 93 -0.19 8.42 9.47
C LEU A 93 1.01 7.97 10.30
N TRP A 94 0.97 8.29 11.60
CA TRP A 94 2.02 7.86 12.53
C TRP A 94 1.93 6.36 12.83
N GLU A 95 0.71 5.84 12.76
CA GLU A 95 0.42 4.41 12.88
C GLU A 95 -0.62 4.00 11.81
N PRO A 96 -0.61 2.73 11.36
CA PRO A 96 -1.60 2.24 10.42
C PRO A 96 -3.01 2.27 11.04
N ASN A 97 -4.01 2.61 10.22
CA ASN A 97 -5.39 2.62 10.67
C ASN A 97 -5.95 1.20 10.76
N ALA A 98 -6.28 0.75 11.97
CA ALA A 98 -6.77 -0.61 12.24
C ALA A 98 -8.08 -0.93 11.50
N ALA A 99 -8.99 0.03 11.37
CA ALA A 99 -10.25 -0.16 10.65
C ALA A 99 -10.00 -0.37 9.15
N TRP A 100 -9.12 0.41 8.55
CA TRP A 100 -8.76 0.23 7.13
C TRP A 100 -8.12 -1.13 6.87
N MET A 101 -7.21 -1.58 7.75
CA MET A 101 -6.58 -2.89 7.62
C MET A 101 -7.60 -4.03 7.70
N ALA A 102 -8.60 -3.91 8.58
CA ALA A 102 -9.70 -4.87 8.69
C ALA A 102 -10.61 -4.84 7.45
N ASP A 103 -10.86 -3.66 6.89
CA ASP A 103 -11.66 -3.51 5.66
C ASP A 103 -10.94 -4.10 4.45
N TRP A 104 -9.64 -3.91 4.30
CA TRP A 104 -8.87 -4.52 3.19
C TRP A 104 -8.97 -6.03 3.19
N GLU A 105 -8.83 -6.67 4.36
CA GLU A 105 -9.03 -8.11 4.53
C GLU A 105 -10.46 -8.53 4.19
N LYS A 106 -11.44 -7.87 4.79
CA LYS A 106 -12.86 -8.17 4.64
C LYS A 106 -13.30 -8.09 3.19
N TRP A 107 -12.85 -7.09 2.44
CA TRP A 107 -13.28 -6.85 1.06
C TRP A 107 -12.54 -7.74 0.06
N SER A 108 -11.25 -8.00 0.28
CA SER A 108 -10.44 -8.79 -0.65
C SER A 108 -10.43 -10.29 -0.34
N GLY A 109 -10.60 -10.67 0.94
CA GLY A 109 -10.35 -12.03 1.43
C GLY A 109 -8.89 -12.46 1.35
N LYS A 110 -7.95 -11.47 1.31
CA LYS A 110 -6.51 -11.69 1.14
C LYS A 110 -5.70 -11.02 2.23
N PRO A 111 -4.52 -11.56 2.56
CA PRO A 111 -3.54 -10.83 3.35
C PRO A 111 -3.03 -9.61 2.59
N PHE A 112 -2.42 -8.67 3.31
CA PHE A 112 -1.84 -7.48 2.70
C PHE A 112 -0.36 -7.30 3.06
N ILE A 113 0.34 -6.53 2.22
CA ILE A 113 1.71 -6.08 2.43
C ILE A 113 1.76 -4.55 2.31
N ILE A 114 2.47 -3.89 3.21
CA ILE A 114 2.79 -2.48 3.04
C ILE A 114 4.02 -2.35 2.17
N THR A 115 3.87 -1.76 1.00
CA THR A 115 4.93 -1.66 -0.01
C THR A 115 5.70 -0.36 0.04
N GLU A 116 5.17 0.67 0.73
CA GLU A 116 5.88 1.92 0.97
C GLU A 116 5.37 2.60 2.23
N PHE A 117 6.29 3.00 3.11
CA PHE A 117 6.11 3.91 4.23
C PHE A 117 7.47 4.42 4.69
N TYR A 118 7.56 5.62 5.24
CA TYR A 118 8.77 6.18 5.82
C TYR A 118 8.52 7.49 6.57
N THR A 119 9.54 7.92 7.33
CA THR A 119 9.68 9.27 7.88
C THR A 119 11.03 9.86 7.48
N LYS A 120 11.18 11.17 7.62
CA LYS A 120 12.34 11.97 7.25
C LYS A 120 13.01 12.54 8.50
N GLY A 121 14.32 12.35 8.66
CA GLY A 121 15.09 12.91 9.79
C GLY A 121 15.65 14.29 9.45
N GLU A 122 15.42 15.28 10.31
CA GLU A 122 15.94 16.64 10.15
C GLU A 122 17.47 16.68 10.33
N ASP A 123 18.02 15.73 11.08
CA ASP A 123 19.45 15.54 11.31
C ASP A 123 20.21 14.93 10.12
N SER A 124 19.53 14.60 9.03
CA SER A 124 20.15 14.07 7.81
C SER A 124 20.96 15.10 7.02
N GLY A 125 20.75 16.39 7.27
CA GLY A 125 21.28 17.48 6.48
C GLY A 125 20.57 17.73 5.15
N LEU A 126 19.54 16.96 4.81
CA LEU A 126 18.68 17.19 3.65
C LEU A 126 17.55 18.17 4.00
N PRO A 127 17.08 18.99 3.03
CA PRO A 127 16.03 19.99 3.25
C PRO A 127 14.67 19.41 3.67
N ASN A 128 14.35 18.20 3.23
CA ASN A 128 13.10 17.50 3.57
C ASN A 128 11.80 18.24 3.20
N ASN A 129 11.83 19.13 2.19
CA ASN A 129 10.66 19.90 1.75
C ASN A 129 9.68 19.04 0.94
N THR A 130 10.18 18.02 0.24
CA THR A 130 9.38 17.10 -0.58
C THR A 130 9.24 15.74 0.10
N GLY A 131 8.41 14.87 -0.50
CA GLY A 131 8.20 13.52 0.00
C GLY A 131 7.03 13.37 0.97
N ALA A 132 6.41 12.20 0.96
CA ALA A 132 5.17 11.90 1.66
C ALA A 132 5.36 11.59 3.16
N GLY A 133 6.57 11.20 3.58
CA GLY A 133 6.85 10.87 4.99
C GLY A 133 6.84 12.11 5.90
N TRP A 134 6.45 11.93 7.16
CA TRP A 134 6.55 12.96 8.20
C TRP A 134 8.00 13.36 8.46
N ASN A 135 8.23 14.63 8.83
CA ASN A 135 9.50 15.07 9.39
C ASN A 135 9.54 14.69 10.88
N VAL A 136 10.66 14.10 11.29
CA VAL A 136 11.02 13.83 12.68
C VAL A 136 12.40 14.42 12.97
N ARG A 137 12.77 14.61 14.22
CA ARG A 137 13.99 15.33 14.58
C ARG A 137 15.26 14.55 14.24
N THR A 138 15.26 13.23 14.50
CA THR A 138 16.48 12.42 14.45
C THR A 138 16.29 11.08 13.73
N GLN A 139 17.40 10.43 13.41
CA GLN A 139 17.39 9.05 12.90
C GLN A 139 16.86 8.06 13.93
N ALA A 140 17.01 8.33 15.23
CA ALA A 140 16.39 7.53 16.29
C ALA A 140 14.85 7.65 16.24
N ASP A 141 14.32 8.85 16.06
CA ASP A 141 12.86 9.04 15.91
C ASP A 141 12.31 8.32 14.67
N ARG A 142 13.08 8.23 13.57
CA ARG A 142 12.74 7.42 12.41
C ARG A 142 12.64 5.95 12.77
N GLY A 143 13.59 5.45 13.59
CA GLY A 143 13.61 4.09 14.09
C GLY A 143 12.40 3.79 15.00
N TRP A 144 12.07 4.68 15.92
CA TRP A 144 10.90 4.55 16.78
C TRP A 144 9.57 4.60 16.01
N PHE A 145 9.48 5.46 14.99
CA PHE A 145 8.36 5.42 14.07
C PHE A 145 8.23 4.04 13.41
N TYR A 146 9.35 3.49 12.89
CA TYR A 146 9.36 2.15 12.29
C TYR A 146 8.84 1.10 13.26
N GLN A 147 9.35 1.08 14.49
CA GLN A 147 8.94 0.11 15.50
C GLN A 147 7.45 0.24 15.86
N ASN A 148 6.96 1.46 16.05
CA ASN A 148 5.55 1.72 16.33
C ASN A 148 4.67 1.26 15.15
N PHE A 149 4.98 1.71 13.96
CA PHE A 149 4.20 1.42 12.75
C PHE A 149 4.14 -0.08 12.47
N VAL A 150 5.27 -0.77 12.52
CA VAL A 150 5.35 -2.22 12.26
C VAL A 150 4.65 -3.02 13.36
N THR A 151 4.73 -2.61 14.63
CA THR A 151 4.01 -3.28 15.71
C THR A 151 2.50 -3.27 15.46
N GLU A 152 1.95 -2.14 15.01
CA GLU A 152 0.52 -2.04 14.68
C GLU A 152 0.15 -2.84 13.41
N LEU A 153 1.06 -2.93 12.42
CA LEU A 153 0.88 -3.84 11.29
C LEU A 153 0.76 -5.30 11.76
N LEU A 154 1.66 -5.73 12.65
CA LEU A 154 1.64 -7.09 13.22
C LEU A 154 0.38 -7.34 14.05
N ARG A 155 -0.10 -6.33 14.78
CA ARG A 155 -1.34 -6.41 15.59
C ARG A 155 -2.58 -6.68 14.74
N SER A 156 -2.59 -6.28 13.47
CA SER A 156 -3.69 -6.60 12.55
C SER A 156 -3.90 -8.11 12.38
N GLY A 157 -2.82 -8.90 12.46
CA GLY A 157 -2.83 -10.35 12.24
C GLY A 157 -2.91 -10.75 10.75
N ASN A 158 -2.93 -9.79 9.85
CA ASN A 158 -3.18 -9.99 8.42
C ASN A 158 -2.13 -9.36 7.50
N CYS A 159 -1.22 -8.57 8.07
CA CYS A 159 -0.05 -8.04 7.39
C CYS A 159 1.02 -9.13 7.26
N VAL A 160 1.44 -9.45 6.03
CA VAL A 160 2.43 -10.49 5.75
C VAL A 160 3.83 -9.93 5.46
N GLY A 161 3.98 -8.61 5.45
CA GLY A 161 5.27 -7.98 5.25
C GLY A 161 5.19 -6.46 5.06
N TRP A 162 6.34 -5.83 5.04
CA TRP A 162 6.44 -4.38 4.84
C TRP A 162 7.77 -4.01 4.19
N HIS A 163 7.76 -2.95 3.38
CA HIS A 163 8.94 -2.37 2.75
C HIS A 163 9.05 -0.91 3.12
N TRP A 164 10.20 -0.53 3.68
CA TRP A 164 10.57 0.85 3.88
C TRP A 164 10.84 1.53 2.53
N PHE A 165 10.35 2.71 2.32
CA PHE A 165 10.67 3.51 1.16
C PHE A 165 11.69 4.59 1.53
N THR A 166 12.96 4.45 1.15
CA THR A 166 13.52 3.52 0.16
C THR A 166 14.89 3.05 0.62
N TYR A 167 15.65 2.36 -0.22
CA TYR A 167 17.02 1.93 0.14
C TYR A 167 17.95 3.12 0.34
N MET A 168 18.02 4.07 -0.60
CA MET A 168 18.98 5.17 -0.60
C MET A 168 18.30 6.51 -0.86
N ASP A 169 18.81 7.57 -0.22
CA ASP A 169 18.42 8.94 -0.52
C ASP A 169 18.84 9.36 -1.93
N ASN A 170 18.11 10.26 -2.53
CA ASN A 170 18.55 10.87 -3.78
C ASN A 170 19.74 11.80 -3.53
N ASP A 171 20.65 11.89 -4.50
CA ASP A 171 21.65 12.95 -4.52
C ASP A 171 20.95 14.32 -4.63
N PRO A 172 21.11 15.21 -3.64
CA PRO A 172 20.43 16.51 -3.62
C PRO A 172 20.86 17.44 -4.77
N GLN A 173 22.01 17.18 -5.40
CA GLN A 173 22.50 17.94 -6.54
C GLN A 173 21.93 17.44 -7.87
N ASN A 174 21.34 16.25 -7.90
CA ASN A 174 20.76 15.68 -9.11
C ASN A 174 19.33 16.18 -9.33
N LEU A 175 19.18 17.25 -10.11
CA LEU A 175 17.87 17.85 -10.44
C LEU A 175 16.99 16.98 -11.37
N ARG A 176 17.51 15.86 -11.87
CA ARG A 176 16.75 14.94 -12.76
C ARG A 176 15.99 13.86 -11.98
N THR A 177 16.15 13.79 -10.67
CA THR A 177 15.39 12.86 -9.83
C THR A 177 13.93 13.28 -9.70
N ASP A 178 13.08 12.34 -9.28
CA ASP A 178 11.65 12.57 -9.07
C ASP A 178 11.41 13.81 -8.17
N PRO A 179 10.77 14.86 -8.67
CA PRO A 179 10.53 16.09 -7.92
C PRO A 179 9.65 15.88 -6.68
N SER A 180 8.85 14.80 -6.63
CA SER A 180 7.94 14.52 -5.50
C SER A 180 8.67 14.11 -4.22
N ASN A 181 9.95 13.71 -4.31
CA ASN A 181 10.74 13.27 -3.16
C ASN A 181 12.26 13.54 -3.33
N ARG A 182 12.60 14.59 -4.08
CA ARG A 182 13.98 14.90 -4.48
C ARG A 182 14.93 15.12 -3.30
N ASP A 183 14.50 15.87 -2.33
CA ASP A 183 15.29 16.36 -1.20
C ASP A 183 14.96 15.67 0.13
N SER A 184 14.31 14.51 0.05
CA SER A 184 13.81 13.77 1.21
C SER A 184 14.84 12.79 1.76
N ASN A 185 15.03 12.81 3.08
CA ASN A 185 15.68 11.72 3.82
C ASN A 185 14.74 10.53 3.95
N LYS A 186 14.67 9.73 2.93
CA LYS A 186 13.80 8.56 2.81
C LYS A 186 14.55 7.23 2.90
N GLY A 187 15.85 7.25 2.55
CA GLY A 187 16.71 6.07 2.53
C GLY A 187 17.07 5.53 3.91
N VAL A 188 17.48 4.28 3.93
CA VAL A 188 18.22 3.69 5.06
C VAL A 188 19.73 3.90 4.88
N VAL A 189 20.12 4.34 3.68
CA VAL A 189 21.47 4.74 3.29
C VAL A 189 21.41 6.14 2.69
N ALA A 190 22.35 6.99 3.04
CA ALA A 190 22.49 8.33 2.48
C ALA A 190 22.94 8.28 1.02
N TRP A 191 22.78 9.40 0.29
CA TRP A 191 23.16 9.53 -1.12
C TRP A 191 24.64 9.27 -1.40
N ASN A 192 25.51 9.44 -0.38
CA ASN A 192 26.94 9.17 -0.43
C ASN A 192 27.33 7.75 0.03
N PHE A 193 26.36 6.84 0.11
CA PHE A 193 26.46 5.44 0.55
C PHE A 193 26.75 5.22 2.05
N GLU A 194 26.69 6.27 2.87
CA GLU A 194 26.81 6.12 4.32
C GLU A 194 25.49 5.58 4.92
N PRO A 195 25.50 4.50 5.70
CA PRO A 195 24.31 3.95 6.33
C PRO A 195 23.84 4.83 7.49
N TYR A 196 22.55 4.98 7.65
CA TYR A 196 21.94 5.57 8.85
C TYR A 196 21.90 4.52 9.98
N THR A 197 23.07 4.30 10.61
CA THR A 197 23.25 3.19 11.57
C THR A 197 22.26 3.22 12.72
N VAL A 198 21.93 4.38 13.28
CA VAL A 198 20.96 4.53 14.37
C VAL A 198 19.57 4.04 13.93
N LEU A 199 19.09 4.44 12.74
CA LEU A 199 17.84 3.94 12.18
C LEU A 199 17.90 2.42 11.96
N LEU A 200 18.98 1.92 11.38
CA LEU A 200 19.15 0.50 11.07
C LEU A 200 19.18 -0.36 12.33
N ASP A 201 19.81 0.11 13.41
CA ASP A 201 19.85 -0.59 14.69
C ASP A 201 18.43 -0.73 15.30
N GLU A 202 17.63 0.33 15.27
CA GLU A 202 16.24 0.29 15.72
C GLU A 202 15.37 -0.64 14.86
N MET A 203 15.55 -0.62 13.52
CA MET A 203 14.87 -1.54 12.62
C MET A 203 15.26 -3.00 12.93
N LYS A 204 16.56 -3.25 13.14
CA LYS A 204 17.07 -4.58 13.44
C LYS A 204 16.51 -5.13 14.74
N GLN A 205 16.43 -4.32 15.80
CA GLN A 205 15.86 -4.76 17.09
C GLN A 205 14.45 -5.34 16.91
N LEU A 206 13.58 -4.66 16.19
CA LEU A 206 12.23 -5.16 15.93
C LEU A 206 12.27 -6.41 15.02
N ASN A 207 13.04 -6.37 13.94
CA ASN A 207 13.08 -7.46 12.97
C ASN A 207 13.56 -8.77 13.60
N ASP A 208 14.56 -8.71 14.49
CA ASP A 208 15.09 -9.88 15.22
C ASP A 208 14.05 -10.49 16.20
N CYS A 209 13.06 -9.73 16.61
CA CYS A 209 12.01 -10.23 17.53
C CYS A 209 10.61 -10.41 16.90
N THR A 210 10.45 -10.14 15.60
CA THR A 210 9.16 -10.15 14.90
C THR A 210 8.32 -11.38 15.18
N TYR A 211 8.86 -12.60 15.03
CA TYR A 211 8.08 -13.82 15.27
C TYR A 211 7.73 -14.06 16.74
N ARG A 212 8.53 -13.54 17.67
CA ARG A 212 8.18 -13.59 19.11
C ARG A 212 7.03 -12.62 19.40
N LEU A 213 7.07 -11.44 18.79
CA LEU A 213 6.03 -10.43 18.92
C LEU A 213 4.70 -10.92 18.33
N ILE A 214 4.71 -11.54 17.15
CA ILE A 214 3.52 -12.15 16.52
C ILE A 214 2.89 -13.16 17.51
N ARG A 215 3.66 -14.11 18.04
CA ARG A 215 3.13 -15.10 18.99
C ARG A 215 2.52 -14.46 20.24
N HIS A 216 3.11 -13.37 20.71
CA HIS A 216 2.59 -12.63 21.87
C HIS A 216 1.24 -11.97 21.54
N LEU A 217 1.16 -11.25 20.42
CA LEU A 217 -0.05 -10.57 19.95
C LEU A 217 -1.19 -11.56 19.67
N ASP A 218 -0.90 -12.70 19.08
CA ASP A 218 -1.88 -13.76 18.84
C ASP A 218 -2.43 -14.32 20.16
N ALA A 219 -1.56 -14.52 21.14
CA ALA A 219 -1.98 -14.98 22.46
C ALA A 219 -2.86 -13.95 23.20
N GLU A 220 -2.56 -12.66 23.07
CA GLU A 220 -3.39 -11.57 23.60
C GLU A 220 -4.77 -11.54 22.93
N LYS A 221 -4.82 -11.62 21.59
CA LYS A 221 -6.05 -11.66 20.82
C LYS A 221 -6.93 -12.86 21.21
N ALA A 222 -6.33 -14.04 21.39
CA ALA A 222 -7.04 -15.24 21.83
C ALA A 222 -7.62 -15.09 23.26
N LYS A 223 -6.91 -14.44 24.19
CA LYS A 223 -7.41 -14.14 25.55
C LYS A 223 -8.57 -13.15 25.53
N ALA A 224 -8.48 -12.10 24.70
CA ALA A 224 -9.54 -11.10 24.56
C ALA A 224 -10.84 -11.74 24.04
N ASN A 225 -10.73 -12.58 23.00
CA ASN A 225 -11.90 -13.26 22.42
C ASN A 225 -12.61 -14.21 23.40
N ARG A 226 -11.88 -14.88 24.29
CA ARG A 226 -12.48 -15.75 25.34
C ARG A 226 -13.30 -14.95 26.36
N LYS A 227 -12.86 -13.75 26.74
CA LYS A 227 -13.58 -12.89 27.69
C LYS A 227 -14.86 -12.27 27.10
N THR A 228 -15.00 -12.23 25.81
CA THR A 228 -16.20 -11.67 25.12
C THR A 228 -17.28 -12.74 24.91
N THR A 229 -16.95 -14.03 25.10
CA THR A 229 -17.85 -15.18 24.92
C THR A 229 -18.37 -15.75 26.25
N GLU A 230 -17.90 -15.26 27.38
CA GLU A 230 -18.41 -15.48 28.73
C GLU A 230 -19.33 -14.32 29.19
#